data_6340b0eb63d52bc8448c9f34e58cafaa
#
_entry.id   6340b0eb63d52bc8448c9f34e58cafaa
#
_cell.length_a   1.000
_cell.length_b   1.000
_cell.length_c   1.000
_cell.angle_alpha   90.00
_cell.angle_beta   90.00
_cell.angle_gamma   90.00
#
_symmetry.space_group_name_H-M   'P 1'
#
loop_
_entity.id
_entity.type
_entity.pdbx_description
1 polymer ?
#
loop_
_entity_poly.entity_id
_entity_poly.type
_entity_poly.pdbx_seq_one_letter_code
_entity_poly.pdbx_strand_id
1 'polypeptide(L)'
;MRYCKKCTMPDTRPGITFDSEGVCSACRHYENRKNVDWDARFKEFEAYCNKYRGMNGPGGYDCAVAVSGGKDSHFQVWMLKEVMHMNPILFSVEDNFPMTQAGIHNLKNISEEFGCTIISCKPNIRAQKVLMRKFFEKYGKPTWYVDRLIYTFPLHMAAKFNTPMLCYGENVSFEYGGCSDKETYSAMDQIENGVAVGFPMEELVGDGVTENDLSLTLAPSAEERAKLDPFYMSYFVPWNSYKNYQIAKEHGFH
;
A
#
# COMPACT_ATOMS: atom_id res chain seq x y z
N MET A 1 -24.77 17.20 8.42
CA MET A 1 -23.68 16.20 8.52
C MET A 1 -24.18 15.10 9.44
N ARG A 2 -24.15 13.86 8.97
CA ARG A 2 -24.56 12.68 9.72
C ARG A 2 -23.31 11.89 10.09
N TYR A 3 -23.30 11.27 11.25
CA TYR A 3 -22.19 10.46 11.74
C TYR A 3 -22.60 9.01 11.95
N CYS A 4 -21.67 8.09 11.73
CA CYS A 4 -21.88 6.69 12.03
C CYS A 4 -22.14 6.49 13.53
N LYS A 5 -23.18 5.73 13.87
CA LYS A 5 -23.54 5.45 15.29
C LYS A 5 -22.52 4.58 16.02
N LYS A 6 -21.64 3.86 15.29
CA LYS A 6 -20.61 2.97 15.89
C LYS A 6 -19.25 3.62 15.99
N CYS A 7 -18.75 4.27 14.89
CA CYS A 7 -17.37 4.76 14.84
C CYS A 7 -17.25 6.27 14.60
N THR A 8 -18.38 7.01 14.59
CA THR A 8 -18.43 8.47 14.36
C THR A 8 -17.90 8.95 13.00
N MET A 9 -17.69 8.06 12.01
CA MET A 9 -17.32 8.42 10.64
C MET A 9 -18.38 9.37 10.05
N PRO A 10 -17.97 10.54 9.49
CA PRO A 10 -18.91 11.48 8.88
C PRO A 10 -19.38 11.00 7.49
N ASP A 11 -20.58 11.38 7.10
CA ASP A 11 -21.14 11.09 5.78
C ASP A 11 -20.52 11.92 4.63
N THR A 12 -19.63 12.83 4.96
CA THR A 12 -18.83 13.60 4.01
C THR A 12 -17.61 12.86 3.46
N ARG A 13 -17.24 11.68 4.03
CA ARG A 13 -16.16 10.88 3.49
C ARG A 13 -16.56 10.35 2.11
N PRO A 14 -15.73 10.56 1.06
CA PRO A 14 -16.03 10.08 -0.28
C PRO A 14 -16.26 8.56 -0.32
N GLY A 15 -17.37 8.12 -0.93
CA GLY A 15 -17.71 6.71 -1.11
C GLY A 15 -18.26 6.00 0.12
N ILE A 16 -18.36 6.65 1.29
CA ILE A 16 -18.96 6.03 2.47
C ILE A 16 -20.48 5.85 2.31
N THR A 17 -21.00 4.72 2.67
CA THR A 17 -22.44 4.44 2.68
C THR A 17 -22.92 4.15 4.10
N PHE A 18 -24.21 4.41 4.36
CA PHE A 18 -24.84 4.17 5.65
C PHE A 18 -26.10 3.31 5.43
N ASP A 19 -26.30 2.34 6.32
CA ASP A 19 -27.53 1.54 6.33
C ASP A 19 -28.70 2.30 7.01
N SER A 20 -29.85 1.62 7.10
CA SER A 20 -31.07 2.16 7.76
C SER A 20 -30.89 2.41 9.24
N GLU A 21 -29.94 1.72 9.89
CA GLU A 21 -29.64 1.88 11.32
C GLU A 21 -28.63 3.03 11.56
N GLY A 22 -28.06 3.61 10.52
CA GLY A 22 -27.07 4.68 10.59
C GLY A 22 -25.64 4.17 10.86
N VAL A 23 -25.34 2.93 10.48
CA VAL A 23 -24.02 2.32 10.57
C VAL A 23 -23.31 2.41 9.22
N CYS A 24 -22.04 2.85 9.20
CA CYS A 24 -21.28 3.04 7.97
C CYS A 24 -20.78 1.70 7.37
N SER A 25 -20.47 1.71 6.07
CA SER A 25 -19.93 0.55 5.33
C SER A 25 -18.68 -0.02 5.97
N ALA A 26 -17.74 0.81 6.44
CA ALA A 26 -16.52 0.34 7.12
C ALA A 26 -16.83 -0.50 8.38
N CYS A 27 -17.78 -0.05 9.19
CA CYS A 27 -18.20 -0.82 10.38
C CYS A 27 -18.87 -2.13 9.99
N ARG A 28 -19.68 -2.15 8.94
CA ARG A 28 -20.31 -3.39 8.44
C ARG A 28 -19.28 -4.38 7.92
N HIS A 29 -18.29 -3.91 7.13
CA HIS A 29 -17.19 -4.76 6.65
C HIS A 29 -16.39 -5.34 7.82
N TYR A 30 -16.06 -4.52 8.81
CA TYR A 30 -15.36 -4.98 10.00
C TYR A 30 -16.14 -6.07 10.77
N GLU A 31 -17.45 -5.92 10.90
CA GLU A 31 -18.30 -6.93 11.55
C GLU A 31 -18.42 -8.22 10.77
N ASN A 32 -18.48 -8.13 9.44
CA ASN A 32 -18.55 -9.29 8.55
C ASN A 32 -17.29 -10.16 8.60
N ARG A 33 -16.15 -9.62 9.05
CA ARG A 33 -14.91 -10.38 9.26
C ARG A 33 -15.06 -11.59 10.19
N LYS A 34 -16.04 -11.57 11.08
CA LYS A 34 -16.36 -12.73 11.95
C LYS A 34 -16.80 -13.96 11.15
N ASN A 35 -17.31 -13.75 9.95
CA ASN A 35 -17.84 -14.79 9.06
C ASN A 35 -16.81 -15.29 8.05
N VAL A 36 -15.61 -14.71 8.01
CA VAL A 36 -14.54 -15.11 7.11
C VAL A 36 -13.88 -16.38 7.65
N ASP A 37 -13.78 -17.39 6.81
CA ASP A 37 -12.98 -18.59 7.09
C ASP A 37 -11.48 -18.24 6.87
N TRP A 38 -10.83 -17.80 7.93
CA TRP A 38 -9.43 -17.39 7.90
C TRP A 38 -8.47 -18.54 7.65
N ASP A 39 -8.83 -19.77 8.00
CA ASP A 39 -8.01 -20.95 7.71
C ASP A 39 -8.04 -21.27 6.21
N ALA A 40 -9.20 -21.14 5.57
CA ALA A 40 -9.32 -21.26 4.13
C ALA A 40 -8.54 -20.14 3.41
N ARG A 41 -8.66 -18.89 3.87
CA ARG A 41 -7.91 -17.72 3.33
C ARG A 41 -6.39 -17.90 3.47
N PHE A 42 -5.93 -18.43 4.59
CA PHE A 42 -4.52 -18.69 4.80
C PHE A 42 -3.98 -19.77 3.85
N LYS A 43 -4.74 -20.85 3.61
CA LYS A 43 -4.38 -21.87 2.62
C LYS A 43 -4.37 -21.32 1.19
N GLU A 44 -5.30 -20.41 0.87
CA GLU A 44 -5.30 -19.69 -0.40
C GLU A 44 -4.03 -18.83 -0.52
N PHE A 45 -3.60 -18.19 0.56
CA PHE A 45 -2.35 -17.42 0.61
C PHE A 45 -1.11 -18.29 0.41
N GLU A 46 -1.05 -19.45 1.06
CA GLU A 46 0.04 -20.41 0.84
C GLU A 46 0.11 -20.85 -0.63
N ALA A 47 -1.02 -21.18 -1.23
CA ALA A 47 -1.10 -21.56 -2.65
C ALA A 47 -0.65 -20.39 -3.56
N TYR A 48 -1.07 -19.17 -3.23
CA TYR A 48 -0.68 -17.95 -3.93
C TYR A 48 0.83 -17.69 -3.83
N CYS A 49 1.44 -17.81 -2.66
CA CYS A 49 2.89 -17.71 -2.47
C CYS A 49 3.64 -18.79 -3.27
N ASN A 50 3.16 -20.03 -3.24
CA ASN A 50 3.79 -21.15 -3.95
C ASN A 50 3.80 -20.99 -5.48
N LYS A 51 2.87 -20.24 -6.05
CA LYS A 51 2.86 -19.87 -7.48
C LYS A 51 4.11 -19.09 -7.89
N TYR A 52 4.66 -18.27 -6.99
CA TYR A 52 5.77 -17.36 -7.28
C TYR A 52 7.10 -17.79 -6.64
N ARG A 53 7.08 -18.73 -5.72
CA ARG A 53 8.27 -19.21 -5.01
C ARG A 53 9.31 -19.76 -5.98
N GLY A 54 10.53 -19.21 -5.92
CA GLY A 54 11.66 -19.65 -6.72
C GLY A 54 11.56 -19.30 -8.22
N MET A 55 10.60 -18.48 -8.63
CA MET A 55 10.38 -18.14 -10.05
C MET A 55 11.59 -17.49 -10.72
N ASN A 56 12.42 -16.77 -9.97
CA ASN A 56 13.62 -16.10 -10.46
C ASN A 56 14.91 -16.91 -10.18
N GLY A 57 14.77 -18.19 -9.85
CA GLY A 57 15.90 -19.10 -9.59
C GLY A 57 16.57 -18.88 -8.24
N PRO A 58 17.66 -19.65 -7.96
CA PRO A 58 18.38 -19.55 -6.70
C PRO A 58 18.93 -18.14 -6.45
N GLY A 59 18.58 -17.56 -5.30
CA GLY A 59 18.99 -16.19 -4.92
C GLY A 59 18.21 -15.07 -5.58
N GLY A 60 17.26 -15.36 -6.49
CA GLY A 60 16.34 -14.39 -7.04
C GLY A 60 15.22 -14.05 -6.05
N TYR A 61 14.58 -12.87 -6.23
CA TYR A 61 13.46 -12.46 -5.41
C TYR A 61 12.16 -13.14 -5.86
N ASP A 62 11.38 -13.64 -4.92
CA ASP A 62 10.09 -14.31 -5.19
C ASP A 62 8.93 -13.32 -5.26
N CYS A 63 9.03 -12.25 -4.48
CA CYS A 63 7.98 -11.24 -4.34
C CYS A 63 8.56 -9.88 -3.99
N ALA A 64 7.72 -8.87 -4.01
CA ALA A 64 8.04 -7.52 -3.59
C ALA A 64 7.09 -7.07 -2.48
N VAL A 65 7.54 -6.14 -1.62
CA VAL A 65 6.72 -5.52 -0.56
C VAL A 65 6.88 -4.02 -0.63
N ALA A 66 5.76 -3.30 -0.70
CA ALA A 66 5.72 -1.86 -0.54
C ALA A 66 5.80 -1.51 0.96
N VAL A 67 6.87 -0.83 1.39
CA VAL A 67 7.15 -0.58 2.81
C VAL A 67 7.31 0.91 3.12
N SER A 68 6.84 1.31 4.30
CA SER A 68 7.05 2.65 4.87
C SER A 68 7.93 2.66 6.12
N GLY A 69 8.35 1.47 6.59
CA GLY A 69 9.01 1.31 7.89
C GLY A 69 8.03 1.28 9.07
N GLY A 70 6.73 1.42 8.85
CA GLY A 70 5.70 1.32 9.90
C GLY A 70 5.50 -0.10 10.42
N LYS A 71 4.71 -0.24 11.50
CA LYS A 71 4.37 -1.53 12.11
C LYS A 71 3.76 -2.53 11.13
N ASP A 72 2.91 -2.04 10.22
CA ASP A 72 2.22 -2.87 9.25
C ASP A 72 3.20 -3.38 8.16
N SER A 73 4.20 -2.57 7.80
CA SER A 73 5.29 -3.01 6.92
C SER A 73 6.13 -4.12 7.55
N HIS A 74 6.47 -4.02 8.85
CA HIS A 74 7.17 -5.09 9.58
C HIS A 74 6.34 -6.38 9.57
N PHE A 75 5.04 -6.29 9.85
CA PHE A 75 4.14 -7.43 9.80
C PHE A 75 4.09 -8.09 8.41
N GLN A 76 4.01 -7.29 7.34
CA GLN A 76 4.00 -7.80 5.96
C GLN A 76 5.28 -8.53 5.61
N VAL A 77 6.44 -7.95 5.95
CA VAL A 77 7.74 -8.58 5.68
C VAL A 77 7.92 -9.83 6.52
N TRP A 78 7.59 -9.79 7.81
CA TRP A 78 7.59 -10.95 8.69
C TRP A 78 6.73 -12.09 8.12
N MET A 79 5.50 -11.79 7.71
CA MET A 79 4.58 -12.79 7.16
C MET A 79 5.16 -13.46 5.90
N LEU A 80 5.69 -12.67 4.97
CA LEU A 80 6.26 -13.23 3.73
C LEU A 80 7.61 -13.93 3.97
N LYS A 81 8.48 -13.36 4.79
CA LYS A 81 9.84 -13.86 5.00
C LYS A 81 9.87 -15.07 5.96
N GLU A 82 9.26 -14.90 7.14
CA GLU A 82 9.37 -15.88 8.23
C GLU A 82 8.27 -16.94 8.18
N VAL A 83 7.03 -16.54 7.85
CA VAL A 83 5.91 -17.49 7.85
C VAL A 83 5.77 -18.19 6.50
N MET A 84 5.82 -17.43 5.39
CA MET A 84 5.70 -17.99 4.05
C MET A 84 7.03 -18.42 3.43
N HIS A 85 8.16 -18.17 4.08
CA HIS A 85 9.51 -18.52 3.61
C HIS A 85 9.80 -18.04 2.18
N MET A 86 9.34 -16.84 1.85
CA MET A 86 9.60 -16.16 0.58
C MET A 86 10.92 -15.36 0.65
N ASN A 87 11.44 -14.97 -0.52
CA ASN A 87 12.58 -14.07 -0.62
C ASN A 87 12.15 -12.70 -1.16
N PRO A 88 11.66 -11.77 -0.29
CA PRO A 88 11.13 -10.49 -0.73
C PRO A 88 12.21 -9.45 -1.01
N ILE A 89 11.96 -8.58 -2.00
CA ILE A 89 12.60 -7.29 -2.16
C ILE A 89 11.65 -6.18 -1.68
N LEU A 90 12.18 -5.17 -1.00
CA LEU A 90 11.39 -4.10 -0.41
C LEU A 90 11.49 -2.83 -1.24
N PHE A 91 10.35 -2.15 -1.46
CA PHE A 91 10.29 -0.86 -2.17
C PHE A 91 9.69 0.20 -1.26
N SER A 92 10.39 1.33 -1.10
CA SER A 92 9.97 2.44 -0.26
C SER A 92 9.95 3.75 -1.04
N VAL A 93 9.04 4.64 -0.68
CA VAL A 93 9.06 6.04 -1.10
C VAL A 93 9.41 6.89 0.12
N GLU A 94 10.54 7.55 0.05
CA GLU A 94 10.97 8.51 1.06
C GLU A 94 10.51 9.90 0.62
N ASP A 95 9.47 10.42 1.26
CA ASP A 95 9.08 11.81 1.06
C ASP A 95 10.18 12.77 1.54
N ASN A 96 10.06 14.05 1.18
CA ASN A 96 11.07 15.05 1.57
C ASN A 96 10.77 15.72 2.93
N PHE A 97 9.86 15.13 3.74
CA PHE A 97 9.64 15.59 5.09
C PHE A 97 10.71 15.04 6.04
N PRO A 98 11.04 15.79 7.12
CA PRO A 98 11.95 15.29 8.14
C PRO A 98 11.38 14.04 8.82
N MET A 99 12.10 12.94 8.76
CA MET A 99 11.76 11.74 9.53
C MET A 99 12.14 11.90 11.00
N THR A 100 11.34 11.33 11.89
CA THR A 100 11.70 11.18 13.31
C THR A 100 12.83 10.16 13.47
N GLN A 101 13.54 10.20 14.61
CA GLN A 101 14.57 9.19 14.90
C GLN A 101 14.01 7.76 14.89
N ALA A 102 12.80 7.58 15.43
CA ALA A 102 12.09 6.29 15.36
C ALA A 102 11.78 5.88 13.90
N GLY A 103 11.33 6.82 13.05
CA GLY A 103 11.06 6.53 11.65
C GLY A 103 12.31 6.10 10.87
N ILE A 104 13.44 6.78 11.10
CA ILE A 104 14.74 6.42 10.50
C ILE A 104 15.17 5.02 10.98
N HIS A 105 15.09 4.78 12.29
CA HIS A 105 15.39 3.48 12.88
C HIS A 105 14.51 2.39 12.26
N ASN A 106 13.20 2.57 12.22
CA ASN A 106 12.27 1.57 11.75
C ASN A 106 12.45 1.21 10.27
N LEU A 107 12.71 2.20 9.41
CA LEU A 107 12.96 1.92 7.98
C LEU A 107 14.27 1.15 7.77
N LYS A 108 15.31 1.42 8.58
CA LYS A 108 16.56 0.68 8.58
C LYS A 108 16.38 -0.72 9.17
N ASN A 109 15.70 -0.81 10.31
CA ASN A 109 15.47 -2.05 11.03
C ASN A 109 14.76 -3.12 10.18
N ILE A 110 13.73 -2.75 9.42
CA ILE A 110 12.98 -3.71 8.58
C ILE A 110 13.90 -4.42 7.55
N SER A 111 14.92 -3.74 7.06
CA SER A 111 15.91 -4.33 6.15
C SER A 111 16.90 -5.22 6.91
N GLU A 112 17.41 -4.75 8.05
CA GLU A 112 18.43 -5.44 8.85
C GLU A 112 17.87 -6.68 9.54
N GLU A 113 16.73 -6.56 10.21
CA GLU A 113 16.10 -7.63 10.98
C GLU A 113 15.72 -8.82 10.09
N PHE A 114 15.10 -8.55 8.94
CA PHE A 114 14.66 -9.61 8.04
C PHE A 114 15.67 -9.99 6.95
N GLY A 115 16.85 -9.36 6.94
CA GLY A 115 17.88 -9.61 5.92
C GLY A 115 17.38 -9.35 4.49
N CYS A 116 16.59 -8.30 4.29
CA CYS A 116 15.98 -7.96 3.00
C CYS A 116 16.64 -6.75 2.35
N THR A 117 16.82 -6.80 1.03
CA THR A 117 17.24 -5.61 0.26
C THR A 117 16.09 -4.61 0.16
N ILE A 118 16.37 -3.33 0.44
CA ILE A 118 15.43 -2.23 0.25
C ILE A 118 15.92 -1.29 -0.86
N ILE A 119 15.00 -0.88 -1.73
CA ILE A 119 15.23 0.16 -2.74
C ILE A 119 14.26 1.30 -2.47
N SER A 120 14.81 2.49 -2.23
CA SER A 120 14.04 3.69 -1.94
C SER A 120 14.03 4.66 -3.12
N CYS A 121 12.86 5.28 -3.34
CA CYS A 121 12.69 6.42 -4.23
C CYS A 121 12.57 7.70 -3.40
N LYS A 122 13.46 8.66 -3.64
CA LYS A 122 13.34 10.01 -3.10
C LYS A 122 12.95 10.97 -4.22
N PRO A 123 11.70 11.47 -4.23
CA PRO A 123 11.23 12.32 -5.32
C PRO A 123 11.90 13.70 -5.32
N ASN A 124 11.87 14.39 -6.48
CA ASN A 124 12.37 15.75 -6.61
C ASN A 124 11.62 16.69 -5.66
N ILE A 125 12.36 17.27 -4.70
CA ILE A 125 11.80 18.16 -3.67
C ILE A 125 11.11 19.42 -4.25
N ARG A 126 11.59 19.94 -5.39
CA ARG A 126 10.98 21.12 -6.03
C ARG A 126 9.61 20.76 -6.60
N ALA A 127 9.55 19.66 -7.35
CA ALA A 127 8.30 19.14 -7.90
C ALA A 127 7.30 18.81 -6.76
N GLN A 128 7.76 18.14 -5.70
CA GLN A 128 6.93 17.85 -4.54
C GLN A 128 6.32 19.12 -3.92
N LYS A 129 7.11 20.16 -3.67
CA LYS A 129 6.64 21.43 -3.08
C LYS A 129 5.61 22.13 -3.97
N VAL A 130 5.85 22.19 -5.27
CA VAL A 130 4.95 22.83 -6.24
C VAL A 130 3.62 22.08 -6.29
N LEU A 131 3.68 20.77 -6.47
CA LEU A 131 2.50 19.92 -6.55
C LEU A 131 1.71 19.91 -5.24
N MET A 132 2.37 19.87 -4.09
CA MET A 132 1.70 19.96 -2.79
C MET A 132 0.87 21.24 -2.67
N ARG A 133 1.43 22.41 -3.03
CA ARG A 133 0.71 23.69 -3.00
C ARG A 133 -0.47 23.66 -3.97
N LYS A 134 -0.22 23.31 -5.23
CA LYS A 134 -1.22 23.24 -6.30
C LYS A 134 -2.39 22.34 -5.93
N PHE A 135 -2.11 21.15 -5.41
CA PHE A 135 -3.12 20.19 -5.02
C PHE A 135 -3.86 20.56 -3.74
N PHE A 136 -3.18 21.23 -2.81
CA PHE A 136 -3.83 21.80 -1.63
C PHE A 136 -4.85 22.88 -2.02
N GLU A 137 -4.42 23.84 -2.83
CA GLU A 137 -5.26 24.98 -3.27
C GLU A 137 -6.45 24.53 -4.13
N LYS A 138 -6.22 23.57 -5.04
CA LYS A 138 -7.27 23.18 -6.01
C LYS A 138 -8.19 22.06 -5.50
N TYR A 139 -7.65 21.11 -4.72
CA TYR A 139 -8.35 19.86 -4.37
C TYR A 139 -8.40 19.56 -2.87
N GLY A 140 -7.72 20.34 -2.03
CA GLY A 140 -7.55 20.01 -0.61
C GLY A 140 -6.74 18.72 -0.35
N LYS A 141 -5.90 18.30 -1.31
CA LYS A 141 -5.12 17.03 -1.28
C LYS A 141 -3.62 17.31 -1.39
N PRO A 142 -2.95 17.88 -0.37
CA PRO A 142 -1.54 18.27 -0.47
C PRO A 142 -0.58 17.10 -0.71
N THR A 143 -0.93 15.91 -0.28
CA THR A 143 -0.04 14.73 -0.33
C THR A 143 -0.13 13.94 -1.64
N TRP A 144 -1.02 14.32 -2.57
CA TRP A 144 -1.31 13.54 -3.78
C TRP A 144 -0.07 13.02 -4.51
N TYR A 145 0.98 13.84 -4.66
CA TYR A 145 2.19 13.44 -5.40
C TYR A 145 2.92 12.27 -4.73
N VAL A 146 3.06 12.33 -3.41
CA VAL A 146 3.70 11.25 -2.64
C VAL A 146 2.76 10.03 -2.56
N ASP A 147 1.47 10.26 -2.32
CA ASP A 147 0.47 9.19 -2.29
C ASP A 147 0.46 8.41 -3.63
N ARG A 148 0.55 9.15 -4.75
CA ARG A 148 0.64 8.51 -6.07
C ARG A 148 1.89 7.65 -6.22
N LEU A 149 3.06 8.16 -5.80
CA LEU A 149 4.32 7.43 -5.86
C LEU A 149 4.32 6.16 -5.00
N ILE A 150 3.70 6.19 -3.82
CA ILE A 150 3.59 5.03 -2.93
C ILE A 150 2.96 3.82 -3.65
N TYR A 151 2.03 4.07 -4.57
CA TYR A 151 1.39 2.99 -5.32
C TYR A 151 2.06 2.70 -6.66
N THR A 152 2.55 3.70 -7.37
CA THR A 152 3.09 3.50 -8.72
C THR A 152 4.56 3.08 -8.76
N PHE A 153 5.39 3.62 -7.86
CA PHE A 153 6.81 3.26 -7.81
C PHE A 153 7.04 1.75 -7.53
N PRO A 154 6.38 1.13 -6.55
CA PRO A 154 6.52 -0.31 -6.34
C PRO A 154 6.09 -1.15 -7.55
N LEU A 155 5.06 -0.72 -8.30
CA LEU A 155 4.64 -1.41 -9.53
C LEU A 155 5.73 -1.35 -10.61
N HIS A 156 6.35 -0.17 -10.84
CA HIS A 156 7.46 -0.06 -11.76
C HIS A 156 8.65 -0.94 -11.37
N MET A 157 8.97 -0.98 -10.07
CA MET A 157 10.08 -1.78 -9.59
C MET A 157 9.76 -3.28 -9.65
N ALA A 158 8.55 -3.69 -9.30
CA ALA A 158 8.12 -5.07 -9.41
C ALA A 158 8.21 -5.59 -10.86
N ALA A 159 7.83 -4.78 -11.85
CA ALA A 159 8.00 -5.10 -13.26
C ALA A 159 9.49 -5.24 -13.63
N LYS A 160 10.35 -4.33 -13.18
CA LYS A 160 11.81 -4.35 -13.48
C LYS A 160 12.53 -5.52 -12.82
N PHE A 161 12.13 -5.92 -11.62
CA PHE A 161 12.74 -7.04 -10.90
C PHE A 161 12.07 -8.38 -11.21
N ASN A 162 11.10 -8.41 -12.12
CA ASN A 162 10.31 -9.60 -12.44
C ASN A 162 9.72 -10.26 -11.17
N THR A 163 9.16 -9.43 -10.29
CA THR A 163 8.48 -9.86 -9.06
C THR A 163 6.98 -9.53 -9.16
N PRO A 164 6.19 -10.31 -9.92
CA PRO A 164 4.77 -10.03 -10.14
C PRO A 164 3.97 -9.93 -8.84
N MET A 165 4.27 -10.78 -7.87
CA MET A 165 3.67 -10.79 -6.55
C MET A 165 4.16 -9.57 -5.75
N LEU A 166 3.34 -8.51 -5.69
CA LEU A 166 3.63 -7.28 -4.97
C LEU A 166 2.64 -7.09 -3.82
N CYS A 167 3.17 -7.07 -2.59
CA CYS A 167 2.37 -6.94 -1.38
C CYS A 167 2.13 -5.46 -1.02
N TYR A 168 0.85 -5.13 -0.81
CA TYR A 168 0.38 -3.98 -0.05
C TYR A 168 -0.30 -4.45 1.23
N GLY A 169 -0.46 -3.56 2.23
CA GLY A 169 -1.04 -3.92 3.52
C GLY A 169 -2.53 -4.18 3.45
N GLU A 170 -3.30 -3.12 3.62
CA GLU A 170 -4.76 -3.19 3.62
C GLU A 170 -5.39 -2.52 2.41
N ASN A 171 -6.56 -3.00 2.02
CA ASN A 171 -7.45 -2.28 1.12
C ASN A 171 -8.13 -1.13 1.86
N VAL A 172 -7.58 0.07 1.71
CA VAL A 172 -8.04 1.29 2.42
C VAL A 172 -9.53 1.56 2.17
N SER A 173 -10.03 1.33 0.95
CA SER A 173 -11.43 1.55 0.61
C SER A 173 -12.34 0.55 1.33
N PHE A 174 -11.96 -0.70 1.39
CA PHE A 174 -12.72 -1.76 2.06
C PHE A 174 -12.65 -1.62 3.60
N GLU A 175 -11.45 -1.41 4.14
CA GLU A 175 -11.20 -1.38 5.58
C GLU A 175 -11.79 -0.15 6.26
N TYR A 176 -11.61 1.02 5.64
CA TYR A 176 -11.95 2.31 6.26
C TYR A 176 -13.12 3.02 5.58
N GLY A 177 -13.78 2.35 4.64
CA GLY A 177 -14.86 2.90 3.83
C GLY A 177 -14.34 3.83 2.73
N GLY A 178 -14.74 3.60 1.51
CA GLY A 178 -14.34 4.33 0.33
C GLY A 178 -15.21 3.98 -0.87
N CYS A 179 -14.70 4.23 -2.07
CA CYS A 179 -15.46 4.05 -3.31
C CYS A 179 -15.62 2.58 -3.73
N SER A 180 -14.91 1.63 -3.11
CA SER A 180 -15.01 0.21 -3.43
C SER A 180 -15.49 -0.58 -2.22
N ASP A 181 -16.63 -1.27 -2.39
CA ASP A 181 -17.17 -2.23 -1.43
C ASP A 181 -16.77 -3.68 -1.80
N LYS A 182 -15.91 -3.86 -2.81
CA LYS A 182 -15.51 -5.20 -3.26
C LYS A 182 -14.43 -5.76 -2.34
N GLU A 183 -14.72 -6.91 -1.76
CA GLU A 183 -13.71 -7.75 -1.13
C GLU A 183 -12.92 -8.46 -2.23
N THR A 184 -11.69 -8.05 -2.44
CA THR A 184 -10.76 -8.63 -3.42
C THR A 184 -9.35 -8.64 -2.89
N TYR A 185 -8.57 -9.66 -3.26
CA TYR A 185 -7.16 -9.65 -2.95
C TYR A 185 -6.37 -8.69 -3.85
N SER A 186 -6.84 -8.44 -5.07
CA SER A 186 -6.10 -7.62 -6.05
C SER A 186 -6.02 -6.16 -5.64
N ALA A 187 -4.81 -5.62 -5.66
CA ALA A 187 -4.52 -4.21 -5.38
C ALA A 187 -4.32 -3.38 -6.66
N MET A 188 -4.60 -3.93 -7.84
CA MET A 188 -4.35 -3.27 -9.12
C MET A 188 -5.22 -2.04 -9.33
N ASP A 189 -6.45 -2.04 -8.85
CA ASP A 189 -7.40 -0.95 -9.02
C ASP A 189 -7.12 0.29 -8.17
N GLN A 190 -6.23 0.20 -7.17
CA GLN A 190 -5.87 1.35 -6.31
C GLN A 190 -5.32 2.55 -7.07
N ILE A 191 -4.58 2.30 -8.14
CA ILE A 191 -4.01 3.36 -8.96
C ILE A 191 -5.04 4.10 -9.83
N GLU A 192 -6.22 3.50 -10.00
CA GLU A 192 -7.31 4.05 -10.82
C GLU A 192 -8.44 4.64 -9.97
N ASN A 193 -8.76 3.99 -8.85
CA ASN A 193 -9.95 4.29 -8.05
C ASN A 193 -9.66 4.71 -6.60
N GLY A 194 -8.40 4.74 -6.17
CA GLY A 194 -7.99 5.03 -4.81
C GLY A 194 -7.68 6.50 -4.54
N VAL A 195 -7.09 6.76 -3.37
CA VAL A 195 -6.62 8.09 -2.96
C VAL A 195 -5.55 8.66 -3.90
N ALA A 196 -4.86 7.78 -4.62
CA ALA A 196 -3.78 8.06 -5.56
C ALA A 196 -4.24 8.06 -7.03
N VAL A 197 -5.52 8.36 -7.30
CA VAL A 197 -6.04 8.48 -8.67
C VAL A 197 -5.16 9.41 -9.51
N GLY A 198 -4.94 9.03 -10.78
CA GLY A 198 -4.16 9.84 -11.73
C GLY A 198 -4.90 11.12 -12.13
N PHE A 199 -4.12 12.12 -12.57
CA PHE A 199 -4.63 13.35 -13.16
C PHE A 199 -4.01 13.54 -14.55
N PRO A 200 -4.67 14.29 -15.45
CA PRO A 200 -4.13 14.62 -16.76
C PRO A 200 -2.76 15.31 -16.65
N MET A 201 -1.84 14.99 -17.56
CA MET A 201 -0.48 15.53 -17.54
C MET A 201 -0.46 17.06 -17.62
N GLU A 202 -1.40 17.65 -18.36
CA GLU A 202 -1.57 19.10 -18.54
C GLU A 202 -1.87 19.81 -17.21
N GLU A 203 -2.45 19.09 -16.26
CA GLU A 203 -2.71 19.63 -14.92
C GLU A 203 -1.49 19.54 -14.00
N LEU A 204 -0.53 18.71 -14.31
CA LEU A 204 0.62 18.40 -13.46
C LEU A 204 1.85 19.21 -13.85
N VAL A 205 2.11 19.34 -15.13
CA VAL A 205 3.26 20.07 -15.70
C VAL A 205 3.10 21.58 -15.53
N GLY A 206 4.21 22.29 -15.43
CA GLY A 206 4.25 23.75 -15.27
C GLY A 206 4.83 24.15 -13.90
N ASP A 207 5.06 25.44 -13.73
CA ASP A 207 5.67 26.03 -12.52
C ASP A 207 7.01 25.38 -12.11
N GLY A 208 7.76 24.88 -13.11
CA GLY A 208 9.04 24.20 -12.92
C GLY A 208 8.92 22.70 -12.69
N VAL A 209 7.71 22.13 -12.76
CA VAL A 209 7.49 20.66 -12.81
C VAL A 209 7.50 20.21 -14.26
N THR A 210 8.27 19.19 -14.56
CA THR A 210 8.44 18.60 -15.89
C THR A 210 7.83 17.20 -15.96
N GLU A 211 7.62 16.66 -17.16
CA GLU A 211 7.19 15.27 -17.35
C GLU A 211 8.17 14.27 -16.72
N ASN A 212 9.46 14.58 -16.72
CA ASN A 212 10.47 13.73 -16.11
C ASN A 212 10.27 13.60 -14.57
N ASP A 213 9.86 14.68 -13.89
CA ASP A 213 9.56 14.66 -12.46
C ASP A 213 8.32 13.79 -12.14
N LEU A 214 7.50 13.54 -13.14
CA LEU A 214 6.24 12.81 -13.04
C LEU A 214 6.33 11.36 -13.55
N SER A 215 7.44 10.97 -14.16
CA SER A 215 7.60 9.66 -14.81
C SER A 215 7.21 8.47 -13.94
N LEU A 216 7.59 8.48 -12.66
CA LEU A 216 7.26 7.42 -11.71
C LEU A 216 5.84 7.55 -11.11
N THR A 217 5.13 8.66 -11.33
CA THR A 217 3.72 8.81 -10.92
C THR A 217 2.74 8.24 -11.94
N LEU A 218 3.21 8.03 -13.16
CA LEU A 218 2.42 7.33 -14.17
C LEU A 218 2.30 5.86 -13.81
N ALA A 219 1.17 5.24 -14.15
CA ALA A 219 1.08 3.80 -14.04
C ALA A 219 2.03 3.13 -15.04
N PRO A 220 2.61 1.96 -14.74
CA PRO A 220 3.30 1.17 -15.74
C PRO A 220 2.41 0.91 -16.96
N SER A 221 3.02 0.62 -18.12
CA SER A 221 2.28 0.32 -19.34
C SER A 221 1.26 -0.81 -19.13
N ALA A 222 0.24 -0.88 -19.99
CA ALA A 222 -0.77 -1.95 -19.89
C ALA A 222 -0.12 -3.35 -20.01
N GLU A 223 0.92 -3.47 -20.84
CA GLU A 223 1.67 -4.73 -20.98
C GLU A 223 2.43 -5.11 -19.71
N GLU A 224 3.08 -4.15 -19.05
CA GLU A 224 3.76 -4.37 -17.76
C GLU A 224 2.75 -4.71 -16.67
N ARG A 225 1.64 -3.97 -16.58
CA ARG A 225 0.59 -4.23 -15.57
C ARG A 225 -0.05 -5.61 -15.73
N ALA A 226 -0.23 -6.08 -16.95
CA ALA A 226 -0.78 -7.40 -17.21
C ALA A 226 0.10 -8.55 -16.68
N LYS A 227 1.38 -8.29 -16.41
CA LYS A 227 2.33 -9.26 -15.85
C LYS A 227 2.40 -9.19 -14.32
N LEU A 228 1.78 -8.19 -13.69
CA LEU A 228 1.81 -7.98 -12.25
C LEU A 228 0.57 -8.55 -11.58
N ASP A 229 0.76 -9.00 -10.35
CA ASP A 229 -0.29 -9.56 -9.50
C ASP A 229 -0.18 -8.93 -8.09
N PRO A 230 -0.41 -7.61 -7.96
CA PRO A 230 -0.36 -6.93 -6.66
C PRO A 230 -1.55 -7.33 -5.79
N PHE A 231 -1.30 -7.49 -4.49
CA PHE A 231 -2.32 -7.98 -3.57
C PHE A 231 -2.32 -7.22 -2.24
N TYR A 232 -3.47 -7.30 -1.56
CA TYR A 232 -3.63 -6.84 -0.18
C TYR A 232 -3.43 -7.99 0.79
N MET A 233 -2.50 -7.83 1.72
CA MET A 233 -2.28 -8.81 2.80
C MET A 233 -3.54 -9.01 3.64
N SER A 234 -4.30 -7.94 3.88
CA SER A 234 -5.51 -7.96 4.70
C SER A 234 -6.65 -8.84 4.15
N TYR A 235 -6.57 -9.25 2.87
CA TYR A 235 -7.51 -10.20 2.29
C TYR A 235 -7.26 -11.63 2.78
N PHE A 236 -6.00 -12.01 2.95
CA PHE A 236 -5.59 -13.37 3.24
C PHE A 236 -5.45 -13.67 4.75
N VAL A 237 -5.13 -12.64 5.54
CA VAL A 237 -4.89 -12.78 6.98
C VAL A 237 -5.68 -11.76 7.79
N PRO A 238 -6.08 -12.09 9.04
CA PRO A 238 -6.77 -11.16 9.91
C PRO A 238 -5.93 -9.89 10.12
N TRP A 239 -6.39 -8.76 9.58
CA TRP A 239 -5.68 -7.49 9.71
C TRP A 239 -6.06 -6.81 11.02
N ASN A 240 -5.15 -6.78 11.97
CA ASN A 240 -5.36 -6.21 13.30
C ASN A 240 -4.18 -5.33 13.69
N SER A 241 -4.42 -4.04 13.77
CA SER A 241 -3.39 -3.02 14.05
C SER A 241 -2.59 -3.28 15.33
N TYR A 242 -3.24 -3.83 16.39
CA TYR A 242 -2.57 -4.12 17.65
C TYR A 242 -1.69 -5.38 17.54
N LYS A 243 -2.18 -6.45 16.91
CA LYS A 243 -1.38 -7.65 16.66
C LYS A 243 -0.20 -7.36 15.75
N ASN A 244 -0.41 -6.57 14.68
CA ASN A 244 0.67 -6.15 13.79
C ASN A 244 1.74 -5.36 14.56
N TYR A 245 1.31 -4.49 15.50
CA TYR A 245 2.23 -3.76 16.37
C TYR A 245 3.01 -4.70 17.31
N GLN A 246 2.37 -5.70 17.90
CA GLN A 246 3.04 -6.65 18.78
C GLN A 246 4.15 -7.41 18.03
N ILE A 247 3.84 -7.95 16.85
CA ILE A 247 4.82 -8.64 15.99
C ILE A 247 5.94 -7.68 15.58
N ALA A 248 5.61 -6.48 15.12
CA ALA A 248 6.63 -5.48 14.77
C ALA A 248 7.55 -5.16 15.95
N LYS A 249 7.00 -5.06 17.16
CA LYS A 249 7.72 -4.78 18.39
C LYS A 249 8.70 -5.91 18.76
N GLU A 250 8.31 -7.17 18.57
CA GLU A 250 9.17 -8.33 18.76
C GLU A 250 10.37 -8.31 17.81
N HIS A 251 10.21 -7.67 16.64
CA HIS A 251 11.22 -7.52 15.59
C HIS A 251 11.87 -6.12 15.56
N GLY A 252 11.97 -5.44 16.70
CA GLY A 252 12.77 -4.22 16.87
C GLY A 252 12.11 -2.91 16.41
N PHE A 253 10.80 -2.88 16.15
CA PHE A 253 10.05 -1.67 15.86
C PHE A 253 9.96 -0.76 17.08
N HIS A 254 10.20 0.56 16.88
CA HIS A 254 10.17 1.60 17.93
C HIS A 254 8.98 2.54 17.80
#